data_beddc5813b1adc99350309cb2e6fbff3
#
_entry.id   beddc5813b1adc99350309cb2e6fbff3
#
_cell.length_a   1.000
_cell.length_b   1.000
_cell.length_c   1.000
_cell.angle_alpha   90.00
_cell.angle_beta   90.00
_cell.angle_gamma   90.00
#
_symmetry.space_group_name_H-M   'P 1'
#
loop_
_entity.id
_entity.type
_entity.pdbx_description
1 polymer ?
#
loop_
_entity_poly.entity_id
_entity_poly.type
_entity_poly.pdbx_seq_one_letter_code
_entity_poly.pdbx_strand_id
1 'polypeptide(L)'
;MNKLKSLYTDKQIEILKQTQKQDWFMLINHGAKRTGKTILNNDLFLRELMRVRKIADEEGIETPQYILAGATLGTIQKNVLIELTNKYGIEFNFDKYNSFMLFGVQVVQTGHSKVSGIGAIRGMTSFGAYINEASLAHEEVFDEIKSRCSGYGARILVDTNPDHPEHWLLKDYIENTDPKAGILSYQFKLDDNNFLNDRYKESIKASTPSGMFYERNINGMWVSGDGVVYADFDLNENT
;
A
#
# COMPACT_ATOMS: atom_id res chain seq x y z
N MET A 1 22.69 -19.93 -0.13
CA MET A 1 22.04 -18.60 -0.01
C MET A 1 20.52 -18.80 -0.03
N ASN A 2 19.78 -18.22 0.88
CA ASN A 2 18.32 -18.42 0.94
C ASN A 2 17.68 -17.76 -0.30
N LYS A 3 16.99 -18.54 -1.15
CA LYS A 3 16.37 -18.08 -2.40
C LYS A 3 15.46 -16.85 -2.21
N LEU A 4 14.86 -16.68 -1.02
CA LEU A 4 14.05 -15.51 -0.71
C LEU A 4 14.88 -14.22 -0.60
N LYS A 5 16.13 -14.28 -0.11
CA LYS A 5 17.00 -13.10 0.02
C LYS A 5 17.49 -12.53 -1.32
N SER A 6 17.38 -13.27 -2.41
CA SER A 6 17.65 -12.76 -3.74
C SER A 6 16.45 -12.05 -4.39
N LEU A 7 15.26 -12.16 -3.80
CA LEU A 7 14.01 -11.60 -4.32
C LEU A 7 13.42 -10.50 -3.43
N TYR A 8 13.70 -10.56 -2.11
CA TYR A 8 13.08 -9.68 -1.12
C TYR A 8 14.12 -9.16 -0.13
N THR A 9 13.90 -7.96 0.37
CA THR A 9 14.66 -7.39 1.50
C THR A 9 14.36 -8.16 2.79
N ASP A 10 15.22 -8.03 3.80
CA ASP A 10 14.98 -8.68 5.10
C ASP A 10 13.66 -8.22 5.73
N LYS A 11 13.31 -6.93 5.59
CA LYS A 11 12.03 -6.36 6.02
C LYS A 11 10.84 -6.98 5.31
N GLN A 12 10.90 -7.13 4.00
CA GLN A 12 9.85 -7.77 3.22
C GLN A 12 9.69 -9.26 3.60
N ILE A 13 10.79 -9.97 3.86
CA ILE A 13 10.76 -11.38 4.32
C ILE A 13 10.11 -11.49 5.69
N GLU A 14 10.41 -10.55 6.61
CA GLU A 14 9.76 -10.49 7.91
C GLU A 14 8.23 -10.36 7.76
N ILE A 15 7.78 -9.39 6.96
CA ILE A 15 6.35 -9.15 6.72
C ILE A 15 5.68 -10.37 6.09
N LEU A 16 6.31 -10.99 5.07
CA LEU A 16 5.80 -12.21 4.46
C LEU A 16 5.62 -13.37 5.47
N LYS A 17 6.52 -13.48 6.45
CA LYS A 17 6.40 -14.49 7.52
C LYS A 17 5.28 -14.15 8.51
N GLN A 18 5.14 -12.87 8.89
CA GLN A 18 4.13 -12.45 9.84
C GLN A 18 2.71 -12.57 9.27
N THR A 19 2.51 -12.19 8.01
CA THR A 19 1.22 -12.31 7.33
C THR A 19 0.74 -13.75 7.13
N GLN A 20 1.64 -14.73 7.26
CA GLN A 20 1.28 -16.17 7.23
C GLN A 20 0.93 -16.73 8.61
N LYS A 21 1.48 -16.14 9.68
CA LYS A 21 1.34 -16.64 11.05
C LYS A 21 0.18 -16.03 11.80
N GLN A 22 -0.22 -14.83 11.42
CA GLN A 22 -1.26 -14.06 12.11
C GLN A 22 -2.51 -13.96 11.24
N ASP A 23 -3.66 -13.97 11.87
CA ASP A 23 -4.88 -13.51 11.23
C ASP A 23 -4.90 -11.99 11.21
N TRP A 24 -5.35 -11.41 10.08
CA TRP A 24 -5.40 -9.98 9.88
C TRP A 24 -6.49 -9.60 8.89
N PHE A 25 -7.07 -8.43 9.10
CA PHE A 25 -8.04 -7.83 8.19
C PHE A 25 -7.37 -6.80 7.26
N MET A 26 -6.43 -5.98 7.79
CA MET A 26 -5.75 -4.95 7.02
C MET A 26 -4.24 -5.01 7.25
N LEU A 27 -3.46 -4.99 6.16
CA LEU A 27 -2.01 -4.87 6.19
C LEU A 27 -1.61 -3.53 5.59
N ILE A 28 -0.96 -2.67 6.39
CA ILE A 28 -0.53 -1.33 5.98
C ILE A 28 1.00 -1.28 5.92
N ASN A 29 1.55 -1.18 4.72
CA ASN A 29 2.97 -0.92 4.49
C ASN A 29 3.16 0.57 4.21
N HIS A 30 3.70 1.33 5.16
CA HIS A 30 3.88 2.77 5.04
C HIS A 30 5.35 3.17 5.19
N GLY A 31 5.72 4.40 4.78
CA GLY A 31 7.07 4.91 4.98
C GLY A 31 7.71 5.49 3.72
N ALA A 32 9.02 5.64 3.74
CA ALA A 32 9.81 6.35 2.74
C ALA A 32 9.61 5.83 1.31
N LYS A 33 9.88 6.68 0.32
CA LYS A 33 9.82 6.29 -1.10
C LYS A 33 10.95 5.32 -1.45
N ARG A 34 10.76 4.53 -2.52
CA ARG A 34 11.76 3.58 -3.04
C ARG A 34 12.18 2.48 -2.05
N THR A 35 11.39 2.18 -1.06
CA THR A 35 11.67 1.14 -0.04
C THR A 35 11.17 -0.26 -0.40
N GLY A 36 10.46 -0.41 -1.53
CA GLY A 36 9.94 -1.70 -2.00
C GLY A 36 8.56 -2.07 -1.45
N LYS A 37 7.84 -1.16 -0.79
CA LYS A 37 6.46 -1.39 -0.29
C LYS A 37 5.52 -1.87 -1.39
N THR A 38 5.44 -1.11 -2.50
CA THR A 38 4.56 -1.43 -3.63
C THR A 38 4.95 -2.75 -4.31
N ILE A 39 6.25 -3.05 -4.42
CA ILE A 39 6.73 -4.34 -4.95
C ILE A 39 6.23 -5.50 -4.09
N LEU A 40 6.35 -5.38 -2.76
CA LEU A 40 5.83 -6.38 -1.82
C LEU A 40 4.30 -6.52 -1.94
N ASN A 41 3.58 -5.40 -1.98
CA ASN A 41 2.11 -5.42 -2.06
C ASN A 41 1.62 -5.97 -3.40
N ASN A 42 2.32 -5.72 -4.51
CA ASN A 42 2.02 -6.32 -5.81
C ASN A 42 2.12 -7.86 -5.75
N ASP A 43 3.14 -8.39 -5.08
CA ASP A 43 3.29 -9.84 -4.90
C ASP A 43 2.24 -10.42 -3.93
N LEU A 44 1.92 -9.69 -2.86
CA LEU A 44 0.85 -10.06 -1.93
C LEU A 44 -0.52 -10.01 -2.61
N PHE A 45 -0.77 -9.04 -3.48
CA PHE A 45 -2.01 -8.95 -4.26
C PHE A 45 -2.24 -10.21 -5.11
N LEU A 46 -1.22 -10.69 -5.83
CA LEU A 46 -1.35 -11.95 -6.57
C LEU A 46 -1.66 -13.14 -5.66
N ARG A 47 -1.02 -13.20 -4.49
CA ARG A 47 -1.28 -14.26 -3.50
C ARG A 47 -2.68 -14.17 -2.92
N GLU A 48 -3.18 -12.97 -2.64
CA GLU A 48 -4.55 -12.76 -2.16
C GLU A 48 -5.57 -13.16 -3.22
N LEU A 49 -5.36 -12.87 -4.50
CA LEU A 49 -6.26 -13.35 -5.57
C LEU A 49 -6.33 -14.88 -5.64
N MET A 50 -5.18 -15.56 -5.54
CA MET A 50 -5.16 -17.04 -5.50
C MET A 50 -5.86 -17.59 -4.24
N ARG A 51 -5.68 -16.92 -3.08
CA ARG A 51 -6.37 -17.28 -1.84
C ARG A 51 -7.89 -17.07 -1.96
N VAL A 52 -8.30 -15.94 -2.52
CA VAL A 52 -9.72 -15.61 -2.75
C VAL A 52 -10.37 -16.64 -3.67
N ARG A 53 -9.69 -17.06 -4.75
CA ARG A 53 -10.22 -18.09 -5.63
C ARG A 53 -10.48 -19.40 -4.86
N LYS A 54 -9.52 -19.83 -4.03
CA LYS A 54 -9.69 -21.03 -3.21
C LYS A 54 -10.88 -20.94 -2.25
N ILE A 55 -11.02 -19.80 -1.54
CA ILE A 55 -12.17 -19.57 -0.65
C ILE A 55 -13.48 -19.60 -1.44
N ALA A 56 -13.54 -18.95 -2.59
CA ALA A 56 -14.73 -18.90 -3.41
C ALA A 56 -15.13 -20.28 -3.97
N ASP A 57 -14.15 -21.15 -4.27
CA ASP A 57 -14.41 -22.54 -4.65
C ASP A 57 -15.05 -23.32 -3.49
N GLU A 58 -14.56 -23.13 -2.25
CA GLU A 58 -15.09 -23.75 -1.05
C GLU A 58 -16.52 -23.25 -0.71
N GLU A 59 -16.79 -21.96 -0.95
CA GLU A 59 -18.10 -21.31 -0.72
C GLU A 59 -19.08 -21.45 -1.91
N GLY A 60 -18.67 -22.06 -3.02
CA GLY A 60 -19.49 -22.21 -4.21
C GLY A 60 -19.75 -20.91 -4.98
N ILE A 61 -18.85 -19.93 -4.88
CA ILE A 61 -18.96 -18.63 -5.54
C ILE A 61 -18.23 -18.66 -6.88
N GLU A 62 -19.00 -18.55 -7.97
CA GLU A 62 -18.46 -18.65 -9.34
C GLU A 62 -17.51 -17.49 -9.68
N THR A 63 -17.92 -16.26 -9.39
CA THR A 63 -17.17 -15.05 -9.75
C THR A 63 -16.91 -14.17 -8.52
N PRO A 64 -15.89 -14.49 -7.70
CA PRO A 64 -15.51 -13.63 -6.57
C PRO A 64 -14.91 -12.32 -7.07
N GLN A 65 -15.20 -11.23 -6.34
CA GLN A 65 -14.74 -9.89 -6.70
C GLN A 65 -13.64 -9.41 -5.75
N TYR A 66 -12.70 -8.64 -6.28
CA TYR A 66 -11.61 -7.99 -5.54
C TYR A 66 -11.43 -6.56 -6.02
N ILE A 67 -11.18 -5.60 -5.11
CA ILE A 67 -11.00 -4.19 -5.45
C ILE A 67 -9.50 -3.88 -5.62
N LEU A 68 -9.15 -3.22 -6.73
CA LEU A 68 -7.83 -2.63 -6.93
C LEU A 68 -8.00 -1.11 -7.03
N ALA A 69 -7.54 -0.38 -6.02
CA ALA A 69 -7.70 1.06 -5.90
C ALA A 69 -6.35 1.78 -5.96
N GLY A 70 -6.30 2.90 -6.66
CA GLY A 70 -5.16 3.81 -6.69
C GLY A 70 -5.64 5.24 -6.80
N ALA A 71 -4.75 6.22 -6.71
CA ALA A 71 -5.15 7.64 -6.80
C ALA A 71 -5.96 7.91 -8.07
N THR A 72 -5.58 7.30 -9.18
CA THR A 72 -6.30 7.27 -10.47
C THR A 72 -6.12 5.90 -11.14
N LEU A 73 -6.91 5.58 -12.15
CA LEU A 73 -6.68 4.38 -12.98
C LEU A 73 -5.28 4.41 -13.63
N GLY A 74 -4.79 5.59 -13.99
CA GLY A 74 -3.44 5.75 -14.55
C GLY A 74 -2.32 5.44 -13.52
N THR A 75 -2.52 5.69 -12.24
CA THR A 75 -1.54 5.29 -11.20
C THR A 75 -1.58 3.80 -10.94
N ILE A 76 -2.76 3.16 -10.96
CA ILE A 76 -2.88 1.69 -10.93
C ILE A 76 -2.10 1.05 -12.08
N GLN A 77 -2.30 1.56 -13.31
CA GLN A 77 -1.61 1.06 -14.49
C GLN A 77 -0.07 1.11 -14.31
N LYS A 78 0.46 2.23 -13.83
CA LYS A 78 1.91 2.43 -13.69
C LYS A 78 2.53 1.69 -12.50
N ASN A 79 1.87 1.74 -11.34
CA ASN A 79 2.46 1.27 -10.08
C ASN A 79 2.22 -0.23 -9.86
N VAL A 80 1.16 -0.80 -10.45
CA VAL A 80 0.74 -2.17 -10.20
C VAL A 80 0.81 -3.00 -11.49
N LEU A 81 0.02 -2.67 -12.49
CA LEU A 81 -0.19 -3.56 -13.64
C LEU A 81 1.06 -3.69 -14.51
N ILE A 82 1.72 -2.58 -14.86
CA ILE A 82 2.99 -2.60 -15.63
C ILE A 82 4.07 -3.35 -14.87
N GLU A 83 4.20 -3.15 -13.56
CA GLU A 83 5.18 -3.86 -12.73
C GLU A 83 4.92 -5.37 -12.72
N LEU A 84 3.65 -5.80 -12.63
CA LEU A 84 3.27 -7.21 -12.69
C LEU A 84 3.50 -7.79 -14.10
N THR A 85 3.22 -7.04 -15.16
CA THR A 85 3.56 -7.43 -16.53
C THR A 85 5.07 -7.63 -16.69
N ASN A 86 5.87 -6.66 -16.26
CA ASN A 86 7.33 -6.72 -16.38
C ASN A 86 7.95 -7.85 -15.58
N LYS A 87 7.42 -8.12 -14.38
CA LYS A 87 7.98 -9.13 -13.47
C LYS A 87 7.54 -10.56 -13.80
N TYR A 88 6.28 -10.73 -14.22
CA TYR A 88 5.64 -12.04 -14.35
C TYR A 88 5.10 -12.34 -15.75
N GLY A 89 5.15 -11.40 -16.69
CA GLY A 89 4.58 -11.58 -18.01
C GLY A 89 3.04 -11.63 -18.02
N ILE A 90 2.38 -11.08 -17.00
CA ILE A 90 0.92 -11.10 -16.90
C ILE A 90 0.34 -10.10 -17.90
N GLU A 91 -0.60 -10.54 -18.72
CA GLU A 91 -1.39 -9.69 -19.61
C GLU A 91 -2.76 -9.40 -18.98
N PHE A 92 -3.20 -8.15 -19.06
CA PHE A 92 -4.46 -7.69 -18.49
C PHE A 92 -5.46 -7.34 -19.62
N ASN A 93 -6.56 -8.07 -19.71
CA ASN A 93 -7.64 -7.84 -20.65
C ASN A 93 -8.82 -7.18 -19.93
N PHE A 94 -9.08 -5.90 -20.23
CA PHE A 94 -10.10 -5.11 -19.54
C PHE A 94 -11.44 -5.22 -20.23
N ASP A 95 -12.50 -5.28 -19.44
CA ASP A 95 -13.86 -5.08 -19.90
C ASP A 95 -14.21 -3.58 -20.04
N LYS A 96 -15.43 -3.28 -20.48
CA LYS A 96 -15.92 -1.89 -20.64
C LYS A 96 -16.02 -1.10 -19.32
N TYR A 97 -15.91 -1.76 -18.18
CA TYR A 97 -15.97 -1.16 -16.84
C TYR A 97 -14.58 -1.06 -16.18
N ASN A 98 -13.51 -1.25 -16.94
CA ASN A 98 -12.13 -1.31 -16.45
C ASN A 98 -11.89 -2.42 -15.41
N SER A 99 -12.64 -3.52 -15.47
CA SER A 99 -12.38 -4.72 -14.69
C SER A 99 -11.65 -5.76 -15.53
N PHE A 100 -10.94 -6.66 -14.89
CA PHE A 100 -10.26 -7.77 -15.55
C PHE A 100 -10.36 -9.05 -14.73
N MET A 101 -10.21 -10.19 -15.40
CA MET A 101 -10.14 -11.49 -14.72
C MET A 101 -8.67 -11.89 -14.49
N LEU A 102 -8.33 -12.28 -13.26
CA LEU A 102 -7.02 -12.83 -12.94
C LEU A 102 -7.19 -13.96 -11.90
N PHE A 103 -6.64 -15.14 -12.21
CA PHE A 103 -6.78 -16.35 -11.39
C PHE A 103 -8.24 -16.72 -11.06
N GLY A 104 -9.19 -16.43 -11.94
CA GLY A 104 -10.61 -16.68 -11.71
C GLY A 104 -11.29 -15.71 -10.74
N VAL A 105 -10.66 -14.59 -10.44
CA VAL A 105 -11.20 -13.48 -9.63
C VAL A 105 -11.42 -12.27 -10.51
N GLN A 106 -12.60 -11.64 -10.41
CA GLN A 106 -12.87 -10.38 -11.08
C GLN A 106 -12.27 -9.23 -10.28
N VAL A 107 -11.27 -8.57 -10.85
CA VAL A 107 -10.64 -7.39 -10.25
C VAL A 107 -11.31 -6.12 -10.77
N VAL A 108 -11.95 -5.38 -9.89
CA VAL A 108 -12.63 -4.12 -10.19
C VAL A 108 -11.70 -2.96 -9.83
N GLN A 109 -11.37 -2.10 -10.80
CA GLN A 109 -10.50 -0.96 -10.56
C GLN A 109 -11.30 0.30 -10.19
N THR A 110 -10.76 1.09 -9.23
CA THR A 110 -11.31 2.41 -8.89
C THR A 110 -10.23 3.44 -8.58
N GLY A 111 -10.50 4.70 -8.92
CA GLY A 111 -9.70 5.84 -8.47
C GLY A 111 -10.19 6.32 -7.11
N HIS A 112 -9.29 6.44 -6.13
CA HIS A 112 -9.69 6.84 -4.77
C HIS A 112 -9.43 8.31 -4.41
N SER A 113 -8.80 9.10 -5.29
CA SER A 113 -8.54 10.52 -5.02
C SER A 113 -9.77 11.43 -5.10
N LYS A 114 -10.90 10.92 -5.58
CA LYS A 114 -12.16 11.64 -5.73
C LYS A 114 -13.33 10.78 -5.29
N VAL A 115 -14.35 11.39 -4.67
CA VAL A 115 -15.58 10.71 -4.21
C VAL A 115 -16.30 9.96 -5.33
N SER A 116 -16.17 10.40 -6.59
CA SER A 116 -16.76 9.71 -7.75
C SER A 116 -16.25 8.26 -7.92
N GLY A 117 -15.09 7.91 -7.35
CA GLY A 117 -14.58 6.53 -7.35
C GLY A 117 -15.51 5.52 -6.66
N ILE A 118 -16.32 5.97 -5.72
CA ILE A 118 -17.35 5.15 -5.05
C ILE A 118 -18.30 4.49 -6.06
N GLY A 119 -18.61 5.18 -7.16
CA GLY A 119 -19.54 4.67 -8.18
C GLY A 119 -19.13 3.32 -8.79
N ALA A 120 -17.85 3.04 -8.89
CA ALA A 120 -17.35 1.77 -9.47
C ALA A 120 -17.53 0.56 -8.54
N ILE A 121 -17.61 0.78 -7.22
CA ILE A 121 -17.59 -0.29 -6.22
C ILE A 121 -18.85 -0.38 -5.37
N ARG A 122 -19.76 0.61 -5.52
CA ARG A 122 -21.01 0.65 -4.73
C ARG A 122 -21.88 -0.59 -4.99
N GLY A 123 -22.34 -1.22 -3.93
CA GLY A 123 -23.25 -2.37 -4.00
C GLY A 123 -22.56 -3.72 -4.23
N MET A 124 -21.23 -3.76 -4.45
CA MET A 124 -20.52 -5.03 -4.58
C MET A 124 -20.17 -5.64 -3.20
N THR A 125 -19.97 -6.95 -3.17
CA THR A 125 -19.34 -7.68 -2.07
C THR A 125 -17.96 -8.13 -2.53
N SER A 126 -16.92 -7.59 -1.91
CA SER A 126 -15.53 -7.91 -2.25
C SER A 126 -14.89 -8.86 -1.24
N PHE A 127 -14.05 -9.76 -1.73
CA PHE A 127 -13.21 -10.65 -0.93
C PHE A 127 -11.88 -10.00 -0.50
N GLY A 128 -11.71 -8.73 -0.77
CA GLY A 128 -10.57 -7.94 -0.34
C GLY A 128 -10.30 -6.75 -1.24
N ALA A 129 -9.27 -5.99 -0.89
CA ALA A 129 -8.84 -4.85 -1.67
C ALA A 129 -7.32 -4.67 -1.61
N TYR A 130 -6.77 -4.10 -2.68
CA TYR A 130 -5.45 -3.49 -2.64
C TYR A 130 -5.59 -1.99 -2.92
N ILE A 131 -5.17 -1.17 -1.95
CA ILE A 131 -5.23 0.30 -1.99
C ILE A 131 -3.81 0.84 -2.10
N ASN A 132 -3.42 1.25 -3.29
CA ASN A 132 -2.10 1.81 -3.59
C ASN A 132 -2.09 3.33 -3.36
N GLU A 133 -1.07 3.84 -2.66
CA GLU A 133 -0.88 5.26 -2.31
C GLU A 133 -2.05 5.83 -1.47
N ALA A 134 -2.46 5.12 -0.42
CA ALA A 134 -3.67 5.39 0.35
C ALA A 134 -3.71 6.76 1.06
N SER A 135 -2.57 7.42 1.35
CA SER A 135 -2.56 8.79 1.88
C SER A 135 -3.09 9.83 0.89
N LEU A 136 -3.23 9.47 -0.39
CA LEU A 136 -3.86 10.33 -1.41
C LEU A 136 -5.35 10.07 -1.57
N ALA A 137 -5.90 9.13 -0.81
CA ALA A 137 -7.32 8.78 -0.90
C ALA A 137 -8.22 9.82 -0.26
N HIS A 138 -9.38 10.02 -0.87
CA HIS A 138 -10.50 10.63 -0.16
C HIS A 138 -10.99 9.65 0.91
N GLU A 139 -11.14 10.10 2.13
CA GLU A 139 -11.47 9.25 3.28
C GLU A 139 -12.77 8.45 3.06
N GLU A 140 -13.82 9.09 2.52
CA GLU A 140 -15.08 8.42 2.19
C GLU A 140 -14.90 7.26 1.19
N VAL A 141 -13.97 7.38 0.25
CA VAL A 141 -13.69 6.31 -0.72
C VAL A 141 -12.96 5.16 -0.05
N PHE A 142 -12.03 5.46 0.83
CA PHE A 142 -11.33 4.45 1.63
C PHE A 142 -12.31 3.67 2.52
N ASP A 143 -13.22 4.38 3.20
CA ASP A 143 -14.27 3.78 4.03
C ASP A 143 -15.25 2.93 3.20
N GLU A 144 -15.64 3.40 2.01
CA GLU A 144 -16.49 2.61 1.12
C GLU A 144 -15.77 1.33 0.69
N ILE A 145 -14.49 1.39 0.26
CA ILE A 145 -13.69 0.20 -0.08
C ILE A 145 -13.67 -0.79 1.09
N LYS A 146 -13.37 -0.31 2.29
CA LYS A 146 -13.35 -1.13 3.51
C LYS A 146 -14.70 -1.79 3.76
N SER A 147 -15.80 -1.05 3.63
CA SER A 147 -17.16 -1.56 3.79
C SER A 147 -17.54 -2.63 2.78
N ARG A 148 -17.02 -2.55 1.56
CA ARG A 148 -17.26 -3.56 0.51
C ARG A 148 -16.48 -4.85 0.74
N CYS A 149 -15.39 -4.82 1.50
CA CYS A 149 -14.59 -5.99 1.85
C CYS A 149 -15.28 -6.84 2.94
N SER A 150 -16.46 -7.37 2.62
CA SER A 150 -17.32 -8.16 3.53
C SER A 150 -17.46 -9.63 3.12
N GLY A 151 -16.78 -10.07 2.06
CA GLY A 151 -16.70 -11.48 1.69
C GLY A 151 -15.99 -12.30 2.78
N TYR A 152 -16.27 -13.59 2.85
CA TYR A 152 -15.66 -14.47 3.85
C TYR A 152 -14.13 -14.44 3.76
N GLY A 153 -13.47 -14.17 4.89
CA GLY A 153 -12.02 -14.06 4.96
C GLY A 153 -11.42 -12.89 4.19
N ALA A 154 -12.19 -11.80 3.92
CA ALA A 154 -11.70 -10.62 3.19
C ALA A 154 -10.50 -9.99 3.89
N ARG A 155 -9.54 -9.51 3.06
CA ARG A 155 -8.31 -8.85 3.52
C ARG A 155 -8.00 -7.62 2.67
N ILE A 156 -7.47 -6.58 3.30
CA ILE A 156 -7.13 -5.32 2.65
C ILE A 156 -5.62 -5.10 2.70
N LEU A 157 -5.00 -4.94 1.54
CA LEU A 157 -3.61 -4.52 1.40
C LEU A 157 -3.57 -3.02 1.18
N VAL A 158 -2.69 -2.33 1.90
CA VAL A 158 -2.49 -0.88 1.79
C VAL A 158 -1.01 -0.58 1.66
N ASP A 159 -0.63 0.27 0.71
CA ASP A 159 0.66 0.93 0.76
C ASP A 159 0.50 2.46 0.69
N THR A 160 1.44 3.16 1.31
CA THR A 160 1.42 4.61 1.32
C THR A 160 2.76 5.23 1.67
N ASN A 161 2.95 6.48 1.27
CA ASN A 161 4.01 7.34 1.80
C ASN A 161 3.45 8.18 2.95
N PRO A 162 4.33 8.66 3.87
CA PRO A 162 3.89 9.51 4.96
C PRO A 162 3.37 10.87 4.46
N ASP A 163 2.45 11.42 5.23
CA ASP A 163 1.93 12.76 5.07
C ASP A 163 1.92 13.51 6.41
N HIS A 164 0.92 14.34 6.67
CA HIS A 164 0.77 15.11 7.90
C HIS A 164 0.50 14.20 9.11
N PRO A 165 1.01 14.52 10.32
CA PRO A 165 0.80 13.70 11.52
C PRO A 165 -0.65 13.61 11.98
N GLU A 166 -1.52 14.56 11.59
CA GLU A 166 -2.96 14.52 11.87
C GLU A 166 -3.78 13.85 10.76
N HIS A 167 -3.12 13.15 9.83
CA HIS A 167 -3.82 12.47 8.76
C HIS A 167 -4.64 11.29 9.29
N TRP A 168 -5.91 11.17 8.85
CA TRP A 168 -6.84 10.12 9.30
C TRP A 168 -6.26 8.69 9.16
N LEU A 169 -5.54 8.41 8.08
CA LEU A 169 -4.93 7.08 7.87
C LEU A 169 -3.90 6.75 8.96
N LEU A 170 -3.15 7.75 9.44
CA LEU A 170 -2.23 7.57 10.57
C LEU A 170 -3.01 7.34 11.86
N LYS A 171 -3.93 8.27 12.20
CA LYS A 171 -4.61 8.28 13.50
C LYS A 171 -5.55 7.10 13.68
N ASP A 172 -6.35 6.79 12.68
CA ASP A 172 -7.45 5.83 12.82
C ASP A 172 -7.02 4.39 12.48
N TYR A 173 -5.93 4.23 11.70
CA TYR A 173 -5.51 2.92 11.22
C TYR A 173 -4.06 2.54 11.59
N ILE A 174 -3.06 3.36 11.28
CA ILE A 174 -1.65 3.01 11.52
C ILE A 174 -1.33 2.99 13.01
N GLU A 175 -1.85 3.95 13.79
CA GLU A 175 -1.69 4.05 15.25
C GLU A 175 -2.75 3.23 16.02
N ASN A 176 -3.66 2.56 15.34
CA ASN A 176 -4.69 1.75 15.97
C ASN A 176 -4.07 0.49 16.58
N THR A 177 -4.17 0.37 17.90
CA THR A 177 -3.62 -0.76 18.67
C THR A 177 -4.68 -1.76 19.13
N ASP A 178 -5.96 -1.57 18.75
CA ASP A 178 -7.02 -2.53 19.08
C ASP A 178 -6.80 -3.85 18.31
N PRO A 179 -6.53 -4.97 18.98
CA PRO A 179 -6.29 -6.24 18.30
C PRO A 179 -7.53 -6.74 17.54
N LYS A 180 -8.74 -6.27 17.90
CA LYS A 180 -9.99 -6.62 17.19
C LYS A 180 -10.08 -5.95 15.81
N ALA A 181 -9.36 -4.87 15.60
CA ALA A 181 -9.29 -4.22 14.29
C ALA A 181 -8.55 -5.08 13.26
N GLY A 182 -7.72 -6.03 13.71
CA GLY A 182 -6.96 -6.92 12.83
C GLY A 182 -5.99 -6.19 11.90
N ILE A 183 -5.41 -5.07 12.37
CA ILE A 183 -4.50 -4.24 11.56
C ILE A 183 -3.06 -4.62 11.85
N LEU A 184 -2.30 -4.94 10.79
CA LEU A 184 -0.85 -5.05 10.82
C LEU A 184 -0.25 -3.84 10.12
N SER A 185 0.62 -3.11 10.79
CA SER A 185 1.26 -1.91 10.25
C SER A 185 2.78 -2.02 10.28
N TYR A 186 3.45 -1.72 9.15
CA TYR A 186 4.91 -1.80 9.03
C TYR A 186 5.47 -0.53 8.39
N GLN A 187 6.35 0.13 9.13
CA GLN A 187 7.08 1.30 8.64
C GLN A 187 8.32 0.89 7.86
N PHE A 188 8.54 1.51 6.71
CA PHE A 188 9.70 1.33 5.85
C PHE A 188 10.57 2.59 5.82
N LYS A 189 11.89 2.41 5.96
CA LYS A 189 12.92 3.43 5.79
C LYS A 189 13.69 3.19 4.49
N LEU A 190 14.34 4.22 3.94
CA LEU A 190 15.12 4.07 2.73
C LEU A 190 16.19 2.96 2.85
N ASP A 191 16.80 2.84 4.03
CA ASP A 191 17.85 1.85 4.28
C ASP A 191 17.35 0.40 4.34
N ASP A 192 16.04 0.17 4.52
CA ASP A 192 15.46 -1.18 4.47
C ASP A 192 15.57 -1.81 3.06
N ASN A 193 15.82 -1.00 2.02
CA ASN A 193 15.97 -1.48 0.66
C ASN A 193 17.44 -1.74 0.31
N ASN A 194 17.87 -2.99 0.45
CA ASN A 194 19.22 -3.46 0.12
C ASN A 194 19.44 -3.73 -1.39
N PHE A 195 18.41 -3.58 -2.24
CA PHE A 195 18.53 -3.66 -3.71
C PHE A 195 18.91 -2.33 -4.36
N LEU A 196 18.79 -1.22 -3.63
CA LEU A 196 19.29 0.07 -4.09
C LEU A 196 20.81 0.13 -3.91
N ASN A 197 21.51 0.62 -4.95
CA ASN A 197 22.95 0.82 -4.82
C ASN A 197 23.28 1.97 -3.84
N ASP A 198 24.42 1.87 -3.19
CA ASP A 198 24.85 2.81 -2.15
C ASP A 198 24.97 4.24 -2.69
N ARG A 199 25.52 4.41 -3.91
CA ARG A 199 25.62 5.72 -4.55
C ARG A 199 24.26 6.41 -4.68
N TYR A 200 23.20 5.67 -5.03
CA TYR A 200 21.84 6.21 -5.10
C TYR A 200 21.35 6.65 -3.73
N LYS A 201 21.52 5.78 -2.70
CA LYS A 201 21.10 6.10 -1.31
C LYS A 201 21.82 7.34 -0.78
N GLU A 202 23.14 7.42 -0.96
CA GLU A 202 23.95 8.57 -0.55
C GLU A 202 23.51 9.84 -1.27
N SER A 203 23.32 9.78 -2.61
CA SER A 203 22.86 10.90 -3.40
C SER A 203 21.50 11.43 -2.94
N ILE A 204 20.53 10.53 -2.71
CA ILE A 204 19.19 10.93 -2.25
C ILE A 204 19.25 11.52 -0.84
N LYS A 205 20.00 10.93 0.09
CA LYS A 205 20.18 11.47 1.45
C LYS A 205 20.82 12.86 1.41
N ALA A 206 21.86 13.03 0.60
CA ALA A 206 22.59 14.31 0.49
C ALA A 206 21.79 15.42 -0.23
N SER A 207 20.91 15.05 -1.16
CA SER A 207 20.11 16.00 -1.94
C SER A 207 18.72 16.28 -1.34
N THR A 208 18.30 15.52 -0.33
CA THR A 208 17.02 15.75 0.33
C THR A 208 17.18 16.86 1.38
N PRO A 209 16.38 17.95 1.31
CA PRO A 209 16.42 18.99 2.31
C PRO A 209 16.19 18.44 3.72
N SER A 210 16.89 18.99 4.72
CA SER A 210 16.72 18.63 6.12
C SER A 210 15.29 18.91 6.65
N GLY A 211 14.97 18.40 7.81
CA GLY A 211 13.65 18.56 8.45
C GLY A 211 12.59 17.65 7.83
N MET A 212 11.38 18.18 7.61
CA MET A 212 10.21 17.39 7.19
C MET A 212 10.47 16.51 5.96
N PHE A 213 11.15 17.04 4.94
CA PHE A 213 11.38 16.28 3.71
C PHE A 213 12.32 15.09 3.95
N TYR A 214 13.34 15.27 4.77
CA TYR A 214 14.26 14.18 5.14
C TYR A 214 13.53 13.12 5.97
N GLU A 215 12.77 13.55 6.97
CA GLU A 215 12.02 12.64 7.83
C GLU A 215 10.98 11.83 7.04
N ARG A 216 10.24 12.44 6.12
CA ARG A 216 9.27 11.73 5.29
C ARG A 216 9.93 10.82 4.25
N ASN A 217 10.92 11.32 3.50
CA ASN A 217 11.44 10.64 2.33
C ASN A 217 12.54 9.62 2.64
N ILE A 218 13.27 9.77 3.76
CA ILE A 218 14.37 8.89 4.19
C ILE A 218 13.94 8.01 5.36
N ASN A 219 13.41 8.63 6.42
CA ASN A 219 13.05 7.93 7.66
C ASN A 219 11.62 7.35 7.65
N GLY A 220 10.78 7.79 6.70
CA GLY A 220 9.42 7.29 6.57
C GLY A 220 8.46 7.75 7.67
N MET A 221 8.76 8.90 8.29
CA MET A 221 8.02 9.45 9.42
C MET A 221 6.86 10.32 8.95
N TRP A 222 5.76 10.27 9.69
CA TRP A 222 4.61 11.17 9.52
C TRP A 222 4.87 12.45 10.33
N VAL A 223 5.28 13.51 9.64
CA VAL A 223 5.67 14.78 10.25
C VAL A 223 5.12 15.96 9.46
N SER A 224 4.87 17.09 10.13
CA SER A 224 4.52 18.36 9.49
C SER A 224 5.73 19.27 9.35
N GLY A 225 5.63 20.26 8.46
CA GLY A 225 6.61 21.35 8.34
C GLY A 225 6.42 22.46 9.38
N ASP A 226 5.34 22.40 10.15
CA ASP A 226 5.01 23.43 11.14
C ASP A 226 6.00 23.37 12.30
N GLY A 227 6.84 24.38 12.43
CA GLY A 227 7.87 24.49 13.48
C GLY A 227 9.33 24.40 12.99
N VAL A 228 9.58 24.13 11.71
CA VAL A 228 10.94 24.03 11.16
C VAL A 228 11.40 25.29 10.39
N VAL A 229 10.62 26.37 10.43
CA VAL A 229 10.95 27.61 9.71
C VAL A 229 12.28 28.22 10.20
N TYR A 230 12.74 27.83 11.38
CA TYR A 230 13.99 28.34 12.00
C TYR A 230 14.73 27.29 12.82
N ALA A 231 14.88 26.05 12.33
CA ALA A 231 15.67 25.01 13.04
C ALA A 231 17.13 25.43 13.28
N ASP A 232 17.64 26.38 12.48
CA ASP A 232 18.99 26.92 12.56
C ASP A 232 19.00 28.39 13.06
N PHE A 233 17.90 28.88 13.65
CA PHE A 233 17.85 30.21 14.22
C PHE A 233 18.36 30.17 15.68
N ASP A 234 19.63 30.46 15.88
CA ASP A 234 20.21 30.72 17.20
C ASP A 234 20.08 32.22 17.55
N LEU A 235 19.29 32.49 18.60
CA LEU A 235 19.11 33.85 19.13
C LEU A 235 20.43 34.53 19.57
N ASN A 236 21.49 33.76 19.80
CA ASN A 236 22.79 34.28 20.26
C ASN A 236 23.77 34.56 19.12
N GLU A 237 23.52 34.07 17.88
CA GLU A 237 24.37 34.33 16.72
C GLU A 237 23.82 35.45 15.80
N ASN A 238 22.61 35.94 16.04
CA ASN A 238 21.93 36.93 15.19
C ASN A 238 21.60 38.26 15.91
N THR A 239 22.32 38.58 16.99
CA THR A 239 22.30 39.91 17.64
C THR A 239 23.57 40.68 17.44
#